data_aead88b8574d5c732bf072a9c4d21a1e
#
_entry.id   aead88b8574d5c732bf072a9c4d21a1e
#
_cell.length_a   1.000
_cell.length_b   1.000
_cell.length_c   1.000
_cell.angle_alpha   90.00
_cell.angle_beta   90.00
_cell.angle_gamma   90.00
#
_symmetry.space_group_name_H-M   'P 1'
#
loop_
_entity.id
_entity.type
_entity.pdbx_description
1 polymer ?
#
loop_
_entity_poly.entity_id
_entity_poly.type
_entity_poly.pdbx_seq_one_letter_code
_entity_poly.pdbx_strand_id
1 'polypeptide(L)'
;MATRRTFIKQLSAVAGVGLAASLGISLHGHAKAALNPVWRLPDEGEPQQRAFLAFGAQRAIWGGFTADVQAAQGRIARAIAEFQPLTVFCRAHERQLAEAICGSHNVSYVVTELDDIWVRDIGANFVVNDAGALGAVDFNFNGWGNKQRHAKDARLAAFAAKKYGVAQPRRSALVGEGGGIEVDGHGTGIMTESCWVNANRNPGWSRERVERELKAMLGLRKIIWLPGIKGRDITDAHVDFYARFVRPGVVVANLDTDPASYDHAVTQAHLAILKTATDADGRTLQVHTLSPPLAPRDSRFSRRNPDFAAGYINYFVINGAVIAPEFGDPQADKAAFTLLSALYPQRKVVQLEIDAIAGGGIHCVTSQLPVHGKPE
;
A
#
# COMPACT_ATOMS: atom_id res chain seq x y z
N MET A 1 66.41 -8.43 -0.19
CA MET A 1 67.27 -9.61 -0.56
C MET A 1 66.31 -10.72 -0.98
N ALA A 2 66.33 -10.99 -2.25
CA ALA A 2 66.55 -12.23 -2.98
C ALA A 2 65.50 -13.34 -2.71
N THR A 3 64.96 -14.08 -3.64
CA THR A 3 64.94 -14.29 -5.08
C THR A 3 64.05 -15.51 -5.33
N ARG A 4 63.12 -15.46 -6.26
CA ARG A 4 63.02 -16.19 -7.52
C ARG A 4 63.34 -17.70 -7.59
N ARG A 5 62.39 -18.47 -8.16
CA ARG A 5 62.45 -19.33 -9.38
C ARG A 5 61.82 -20.70 -9.16
N THR A 6 60.75 -20.97 -9.92
CA THR A 6 60.61 -21.70 -11.20
C THR A 6 61.37 -23.05 -11.27
N PHE A 7 60.67 -24.16 -11.54
CA PHE A 7 61.07 -25.09 -12.59
C PHE A 7 59.94 -25.97 -13.17
N ILE A 8 60.03 -26.16 -14.45
CA ILE A 8 59.18 -26.83 -15.42
C ILE A 8 59.80 -28.19 -15.81
N LYS A 9 58.99 -29.06 -16.45
CA LYS A 9 59.36 -30.20 -17.37
C LYS A 9 59.31 -31.59 -16.73
N GLN A 10 58.99 -32.67 -17.43
CA GLN A 10 58.56 -33.03 -18.79
C GLN A 10 58.16 -34.51 -18.80
N LEU A 11 57.14 -34.85 -19.65
CA LEU A 11 57.09 -35.84 -20.71
C LEU A 11 57.56 -37.29 -20.53
N SER A 12 56.77 -38.29 -20.83
CA SER A 12 56.73 -39.12 -22.06
C SER A 12 55.92 -40.40 -21.80
N ALA A 13 54.86 -40.69 -22.45
CA ALA A 13 54.59 -41.46 -23.70
C ALA A 13 54.80 -42.98 -23.57
N VAL A 14 53.78 -43.78 -23.90
CA VAL A 14 53.65 -44.64 -25.09
C VAL A 14 52.58 -45.72 -24.93
N ALA A 15 51.59 -45.64 -25.78
CA ALA A 15 50.85 -46.57 -26.62
C ALA A 15 50.30 -47.92 -26.08
N GLY A 16 49.05 -48.18 -26.52
CA GLY A 16 48.51 -49.56 -26.67
C GLY A 16 46.99 -49.61 -26.82
N VAL A 17 46.50 -49.41 -28.01
CA VAL A 17 45.37 -50.03 -28.76
C VAL A 17 44.27 -50.75 -27.99
N GLY A 18 43.02 -50.33 -28.24
CA GLY A 18 41.80 -51.08 -27.97
C GLY A 18 40.53 -50.31 -28.33
N LEU A 19 40.00 -50.53 -29.56
CA LEU A 19 38.71 -50.01 -30.04
C LEU A 19 37.56 -50.60 -29.26
N ALA A 20 36.67 -49.75 -28.76
CA ALA A 20 35.23 -50.03 -28.65
C ALA A 20 34.48 -48.72 -28.65
N ALA A 21 33.81 -48.41 -29.73
CA ALA A 21 32.88 -47.28 -29.85
C ALA A 21 31.60 -47.56 -29.06
N SER A 22 31.29 -46.74 -28.07
CA SER A 22 29.94 -46.56 -27.59
C SER A 22 29.62 -45.06 -27.60
N LEU A 23 28.78 -44.66 -28.54
CA LEU A 23 28.19 -43.33 -28.65
C LEU A 23 27.24 -43.11 -27.44
N GLY A 24 27.81 -42.65 -26.35
CA GLY A 24 27.05 -42.10 -25.24
C GLY A 24 26.73 -40.65 -25.55
N ILE A 25 25.59 -40.36 -26.15
CA ILE A 25 25.05 -39.01 -26.23
C ILE A 25 24.68 -38.60 -24.81
N SER A 26 25.58 -37.91 -24.13
CA SER A 26 25.29 -37.23 -22.87
C SER A 26 24.39 -36.03 -23.17
N LEU A 27 23.08 -36.22 -23.05
CA LEU A 27 22.12 -35.14 -22.99
C LEU A 27 22.40 -34.36 -21.69
N HIS A 28 23.31 -33.39 -21.78
CA HIS A 28 23.37 -32.35 -20.77
C HIS A 28 22.08 -31.54 -20.88
N GLY A 29 21.07 -31.98 -20.15
CA GLY A 29 19.91 -31.16 -19.85
C GLY A 29 20.43 -29.88 -19.17
N HIS A 30 20.48 -28.80 -19.92
CA HIS A 30 20.61 -27.47 -19.32
C HIS A 30 19.39 -27.31 -18.39
N ALA A 31 19.56 -27.58 -17.12
CA ALA A 31 18.61 -27.13 -16.11
C ALA A 31 18.55 -25.61 -16.32
N LYS A 32 17.47 -25.11 -16.95
CA LYS A 32 17.15 -23.70 -16.93
C LYS A 32 17.21 -23.29 -15.45
N ALA A 33 18.22 -22.50 -15.09
CA ALA A 33 18.23 -21.85 -13.79
C ALA A 33 16.84 -21.23 -13.62
N ALA A 34 16.10 -21.69 -12.63
CA ALA A 34 14.79 -21.14 -12.34
C ALA A 34 15.00 -19.67 -12.06
N LEU A 35 14.62 -18.82 -13.01
CA LEU A 35 14.63 -17.37 -12.80
C LEU A 35 13.82 -17.12 -11.54
N ASN A 36 14.38 -16.41 -10.58
CA ASN A 36 13.64 -16.02 -9.40
C ASN A 36 12.36 -15.33 -9.85
N PRO A 37 11.20 -15.74 -9.33
CA PRO A 37 9.91 -15.19 -9.75
C PRO A 37 9.92 -13.67 -9.55
N VAL A 38 9.50 -12.93 -10.57
CA VAL A 38 9.37 -11.47 -10.50
C VAL A 38 8.08 -11.16 -9.75
N TRP A 39 8.21 -10.58 -8.58
CA TRP A 39 7.08 -10.14 -7.75
C TRP A 39 6.70 -8.71 -8.08
N ARG A 40 5.42 -8.39 -8.08
CA ARG A 40 4.90 -7.02 -8.20
C ARG A 40 3.78 -6.78 -7.19
N LEU A 41 3.65 -5.56 -6.73
CA LEU A 41 2.46 -5.08 -6.03
C LEU A 41 1.43 -4.69 -7.10
N PRO A 42 0.24 -5.32 -7.13
CA PRO A 42 -0.83 -4.95 -8.06
C PRO A 42 -1.34 -3.54 -7.78
N ASP A 43 -1.84 -2.86 -8.81
CA ASP A 43 -2.66 -1.66 -8.67
C ASP A 43 -3.95 -1.97 -7.90
N GLU A 44 -4.44 -1.03 -7.12
CA GLU A 44 -5.66 -1.21 -6.33
C GLU A 44 -6.90 -1.42 -7.21
N GLY A 45 -6.88 -0.92 -8.44
CA GLY A 45 -7.92 -1.14 -9.43
C GLY A 45 -7.92 -2.52 -10.10
N GLU A 46 -6.88 -3.34 -9.89
CA GLU A 46 -6.86 -4.72 -10.37
C GLU A 46 -7.87 -5.60 -9.60
N PRO A 47 -8.32 -6.74 -10.17
CA PRO A 47 -9.27 -7.62 -9.51
C PRO A 47 -8.82 -8.04 -8.10
N GLN A 48 -9.73 -7.92 -7.15
CA GLN A 48 -9.50 -8.25 -5.75
C GLN A 48 -10.31 -9.49 -5.34
N GLN A 49 -9.69 -10.38 -4.57
CA GLN A 49 -10.40 -11.51 -3.98
C GLN A 49 -11.27 -11.06 -2.80
N ARG A 50 -10.79 -10.06 -2.04
CA ARG A 50 -11.51 -9.45 -0.91
C ARG A 50 -10.85 -8.15 -0.45
N ALA A 51 -11.61 -7.40 0.34
CA ALA A 51 -11.09 -6.31 1.13
C ALA A 51 -10.81 -6.71 2.59
N PHE A 52 -10.06 -5.86 3.28
CA PHE A 52 -9.77 -5.96 4.71
C PHE A 52 -10.17 -4.68 5.44
N LEU A 53 -10.62 -4.85 6.68
CA LEU A 53 -10.86 -3.79 7.65
C LEU A 53 -10.40 -4.29 9.03
N ALA A 54 -9.86 -3.42 9.88
CA ALA A 54 -9.53 -3.73 11.27
C ALA A 54 -10.49 -3.01 12.21
N PHE A 55 -11.34 -3.75 12.92
CA PHE A 55 -12.26 -3.22 13.93
C PHE A 55 -11.53 -3.12 15.27
N GLY A 56 -10.63 -2.12 15.36
CA GLY A 56 -9.67 -1.97 16.45
C GLY A 56 -9.82 -0.71 17.29
N ALA A 57 -10.83 0.14 17.01
CA ALA A 57 -11.04 1.37 17.77
C ALA A 57 -11.23 1.08 19.26
N GLN A 58 -10.44 1.73 20.12
CA GLN A 58 -10.49 1.53 21.56
C GLN A 58 -10.42 2.85 22.32
N ARG A 59 -11.04 2.86 23.52
CA ARG A 59 -11.17 4.06 24.33
C ARG A 59 -9.81 4.68 24.73
N ALA A 60 -8.77 3.87 24.84
CA ALA A 60 -7.42 4.34 25.18
C ALA A 60 -6.82 5.27 24.12
N ILE A 61 -7.25 5.13 22.84
CA ILE A 61 -6.82 5.96 21.72
C ILE A 61 -7.89 6.99 21.37
N TRP A 62 -9.13 6.55 21.18
CA TRP A 62 -10.23 7.35 20.64
C TRP A 62 -11.09 8.04 21.70
N GLY A 63 -10.89 7.73 23.00
CA GLY A 63 -11.62 8.36 24.09
C GLY A 63 -13.14 8.25 23.94
N GLY A 64 -13.83 9.39 23.99
CA GLY A 64 -15.28 9.48 23.82
C GLY A 64 -15.78 9.28 22.39
N PHE A 65 -14.88 9.25 21.40
CA PHE A 65 -15.24 9.05 19.97
C PHE A 65 -15.23 7.59 19.53
N THR A 66 -14.85 6.66 20.41
CA THR A 66 -14.71 5.22 20.07
C THR A 66 -15.94 4.65 19.36
N ALA A 67 -17.15 4.92 19.88
CA ALA A 67 -18.39 4.42 19.29
C ALA A 67 -18.69 5.04 17.91
N ASP A 68 -18.33 6.30 17.73
CA ASP A 68 -18.53 7.01 16.45
C ASP A 68 -17.58 6.46 15.38
N VAL A 69 -16.32 6.19 15.74
CA VAL A 69 -15.35 5.55 14.87
C VAL A 69 -15.81 4.15 14.48
N GLN A 70 -16.28 3.35 15.43
CA GLN A 70 -16.85 2.03 15.16
C GLN A 70 -18.06 2.11 14.22
N ALA A 71 -18.93 3.11 14.40
CA ALA A 71 -20.07 3.33 13.51
C ALA A 71 -19.63 3.73 12.08
N ALA A 72 -18.60 4.58 11.95
CA ALA A 72 -18.02 4.92 10.66
C ALA A 72 -17.40 3.70 9.97
N GLN A 73 -16.67 2.86 10.71
CA GLN A 73 -16.16 1.58 10.20
C GLN A 73 -17.29 0.67 9.71
N GLY A 74 -18.42 0.64 10.42
CA GLY A 74 -19.60 -0.11 9.99
C GLY A 74 -20.20 0.39 8.68
N ARG A 75 -20.23 1.73 8.46
CA ARG A 75 -20.65 2.29 7.15
C ARG A 75 -19.74 1.85 6.02
N ILE A 76 -18.43 1.94 6.22
CA ILE A 76 -17.42 1.49 5.24
C ILE A 76 -17.56 -0.01 4.98
N ALA A 77 -17.65 -0.81 6.03
CA ALA A 77 -17.77 -2.27 5.92
C ALA A 77 -18.99 -2.69 5.09
N ARG A 78 -20.16 -2.13 5.39
CA ARG A 78 -21.40 -2.43 4.65
C ARG A 78 -21.33 -1.98 3.21
N ALA A 79 -20.76 -0.79 2.94
CA ALA A 79 -20.60 -0.29 1.57
C ALA A 79 -19.67 -1.21 0.73
N ILE A 80 -18.58 -1.70 1.30
CA ILE A 80 -17.68 -2.64 0.61
C ILE A 80 -18.36 -3.98 0.37
N ALA A 81 -19.09 -4.50 1.37
CA ALA A 81 -19.71 -5.82 1.34
C ALA A 81 -20.80 -5.97 0.28
N GLU A 82 -21.35 -4.86 -0.23
CA GLU A 82 -22.27 -4.88 -1.38
C GLU A 82 -21.60 -5.27 -2.70
N PHE A 83 -20.28 -5.12 -2.80
CA PHE A 83 -19.58 -5.31 -4.07
C PHE A 83 -18.59 -6.49 -4.03
N GLN A 84 -17.98 -6.76 -2.90
CA GLN A 84 -16.99 -7.83 -2.77
C GLN A 84 -16.89 -8.37 -1.35
N PRO A 85 -16.32 -9.58 -1.16
CA PRO A 85 -16.09 -10.13 0.16
C PRO A 85 -15.20 -9.22 1.01
N LEU A 86 -15.58 -9.06 2.29
CA LEU A 86 -14.81 -8.31 3.29
C LEU A 86 -14.37 -9.25 4.42
N THR A 87 -13.13 -9.11 4.87
CA THR A 87 -12.68 -9.65 6.16
C THR A 87 -12.50 -8.51 7.15
N VAL A 88 -13.15 -8.64 8.29
CA VAL A 88 -12.98 -7.74 9.44
C VAL A 88 -12.11 -8.44 10.48
N PHE A 89 -10.91 -7.90 10.71
CA PHE A 89 -10.09 -8.29 11.85
C PHE A 89 -10.63 -7.62 13.09
N CYS A 90 -10.78 -8.37 14.19
CA CYS A 90 -11.31 -7.83 15.45
C CYS A 90 -10.72 -8.57 16.66
N ARG A 91 -10.73 -7.91 17.81
CA ARG A 91 -10.36 -8.57 19.08
C ARG A 91 -11.47 -9.54 19.52
N ALA A 92 -11.09 -10.59 20.25
CA ALA A 92 -12.03 -11.64 20.66
C ALA A 92 -13.26 -11.09 21.38
N HIS A 93 -13.06 -10.16 22.32
CA HIS A 93 -14.12 -9.56 23.12
C HIS A 93 -15.02 -8.57 22.34
N GLU A 94 -14.60 -8.12 21.16
CA GLU A 94 -15.35 -7.20 20.32
C GLU A 94 -16.08 -7.86 19.16
N ARG A 95 -15.88 -9.17 18.97
CA ARG A 95 -16.41 -9.88 17.82
C ARG A 95 -17.92 -9.69 17.63
N GLN A 96 -18.71 -9.86 18.69
CA GLN A 96 -20.16 -9.67 18.62
C GLN A 96 -20.54 -8.23 18.26
N LEU A 97 -19.83 -7.24 18.81
CA LEU A 97 -20.04 -5.83 18.48
C LEU A 97 -19.67 -5.55 17.02
N ALA A 98 -18.54 -6.08 16.54
CA ALA A 98 -18.13 -5.94 15.15
C ALA A 98 -19.18 -6.53 14.19
N GLU A 99 -19.72 -7.71 14.49
CA GLU A 99 -20.80 -8.34 13.72
C GLU A 99 -22.08 -7.50 13.71
N ALA A 100 -22.45 -6.94 14.85
CA ALA A 100 -23.64 -6.08 14.95
C ALA A 100 -23.49 -4.78 14.16
N ILE A 101 -22.29 -4.19 14.11
CA ILE A 101 -22.02 -2.91 13.46
C ILE A 101 -21.71 -3.07 11.97
N CYS A 102 -20.82 -4.00 11.61
CA CYS A 102 -20.38 -4.21 10.22
C CYS A 102 -21.34 -5.11 9.41
N GLY A 103 -22.17 -5.92 10.06
CA GLY A 103 -23.12 -6.84 9.40
C GLY A 103 -22.53 -8.20 9.07
N SER A 104 -23.39 -9.09 8.52
CA SER A 104 -23.01 -10.46 8.17
C SER A 104 -23.02 -10.74 6.66
N HIS A 105 -23.64 -9.85 5.88
CA HIS A 105 -23.71 -10.04 4.44
C HIS A 105 -22.34 -9.85 3.81
N ASN A 106 -21.81 -10.90 3.19
CA ASN A 106 -20.50 -10.90 2.50
C ASN A 106 -19.30 -10.49 3.40
N VAL A 107 -19.47 -10.59 4.74
CA VAL A 107 -18.46 -10.23 5.74
C VAL A 107 -18.02 -11.46 6.51
N SER A 108 -16.73 -11.65 6.64
CA SER A 108 -16.12 -12.67 7.51
C SER A 108 -15.32 -12.00 8.62
N TYR A 109 -15.30 -12.62 9.79
CA TYR A 109 -14.63 -12.10 10.98
C TYR A 109 -13.46 -12.97 11.37
N VAL A 110 -12.30 -12.35 11.58
CA VAL A 110 -11.07 -13.03 11.98
C VAL A 110 -10.57 -12.43 13.28
N VAL A 111 -10.51 -13.26 14.32
CA VAL A 111 -10.04 -12.82 15.63
C VAL A 111 -8.53 -12.70 15.65
N THR A 112 -8.05 -11.54 16.04
CA THR A 112 -6.63 -11.23 16.27
C THR A 112 -6.48 -10.10 17.26
N GLU A 113 -5.26 -9.90 17.78
CA GLU A 113 -4.95 -8.75 18.62
C GLU A 113 -4.70 -7.50 17.77
N LEU A 114 -5.26 -6.37 18.20
CA LEU A 114 -5.13 -5.06 17.55
C LEU A 114 -4.89 -3.98 18.59
N ASP A 115 -4.10 -2.97 18.22
CA ASP A 115 -4.01 -1.70 18.95
C ASP A 115 -4.96 -0.66 18.37
N ASP A 116 -5.12 -0.57 17.01
CA ASP A 116 -5.97 0.41 16.34
C ASP A 116 -6.58 -0.11 15.02
N ILE A 117 -7.09 0.81 14.17
CA ILE A 117 -7.94 0.55 12.99
C ILE A 117 -7.22 0.57 11.64
N TRP A 118 -5.97 0.97 11.57
CA TRP A 118 -5.24 1.40 10.36
C TRP A 118 -4.70 0.23 9.54
N VAL A 119 -5.61 -0.64 9.04
CA VAL A 119 -5.22 -1.89 8.34
C VAL A 119 -4.39 -1.66 7.08
N ARG A 120 -4.45 -0.49 6.45
CA ARG A 120 -3.60 -0.10 5.33
C ARG A 120 -2.13 -0.10 5.74
N ASP A 121 -1.85 0.43 6.93
CA ASP A 121 -0.50 0.64 7.42
C ASP A 121 0.06 -0.58 8.16
N ILE A 122 -0.80 -1.25 8.93
CA ILE A 122 -0.42 -2.38 9.78
C ILE A 122 -0.56 -3.74 9.10
N GLY A 123 -1.22 -3.78 7.94
CA GLY A 123 -1.48 -5.00 7.16
C GLY A 123 -0.32 -5.41 6.26
N ALA A 124 -0.43 -6.58 5.67
CA ALA A 124 0.52 -7.05 4.66
C ALA A 124 0.27 -6.35 3.31
N ASN A 125 1.34 -5.99 2.61
CA ASN A 125 1.27 -5.59 1.22
C ASN A 125 1.35 -6.86 0.36
N PHE A 126 0.21 -7.32 -0.16
CA PHE A 126 0.14 -8.55 -0.94
C PHE A 126 0.66 -8.34 -2.35
N VAL A 127 1.61 -9.16 -2.76
CA VAL A 127 2.25 -9.14 -4.08
C VAL A 127 1.92 -10.41 -4.85
N VAL A 128 1.93 -10.33 -6.16
CA VAL A 128 1.74 -11.49 -7.05
C VAL A 128 2.95 -11.64 -7.96
N ASN A 129 3.17 -12.86 -8.47
CA ASN A 129 4.21 -13.09 -9.46
C ASN A 129 3.62 -13.57 -10.79
N ASP A 130 4.47 -13.67 -11.82
CA ASP A 130 4.08 -14.08 -13.18
C ASP A 130 3.52 -15.52 -13.25
N ALA A 131 3.77 -16.35 -12.23
CA ALA A 131 3.19 -17.68 -12.11
C ALA A 131 1.84 -17.69 -11.40
N GLY A 132 1.32 -16.53 -11.01
CA GLY A 132 0.08 -16.38 -10.25
C GLY A 132 0.21 -16.71 -8.76
N ALA A 133 1.43 -16.89 -8.23
CA ALA A 133 1.57 -17.14 -6.80
C ALA A 133 1.38 -15.85 -5.99
N LEU A 134 0.76 -16.02 -4.81
CA LEU A 134 0.60 -14.95 -3.82
C LEU A 134 1.85 -14.85 -2.94
N GLY A 135 2.33 -13.64 -2.75
CA GLY A 135 3.32 -13.27 -1.75
C GLY A 135 2.81 -12.14 -0.87
N ALA A 136 3.59 -11.79 0.12
CA ALA A 136 3.29 -10.65 1.00
C ALA A 136 4.58 -9.95 1.40
N VAL A 137 4.54 -8.64 1.60
CA VAL A 137 5.64 -7.84 2.12
C VAL A 137 5.23 -7.25 3.46
N ASP A 138 6.11 -7.41 4.45
CA ASP A 138 6.01 -6.79 5.77
C ASP A 138 7.08 -5.71 5.91
N PHE A 139 6.66 -4.46 6.09
CA PHE A 139 7.53 -3.29 6.26
C PHE A 139 7.79 -2.94 7.73
N ASN A 140 7.66 -3.88 8.66
CA ASN A 140 8.05 -3.72 10.07
C ASN A 140 7.39 -2.51 10.75
N PHE A 141 6.09 -2.37 10.65
CA PHE A 141 5.35 -1.25 11.23
C PHE A 141 5.81 -0.90 12.65
N ASN A 142 6.17 0.36 12.88
CA ASN A 142 6.70 0.85 14.15
C ASN A 142 5.87 1.98 14.78
N GLY A 143 4.58 2.08 14.43
CA GLY A 143 3.70 3.14 14.98
C GLY A 143 4.05 4.51 14.44
N TRP A 144 4.32 4.62 13.14
CA TRP A 144 4.68 5.86 12.42
C TRP A 144 5.91 6.57 13.04
N GLY A 145 6.93 5.80 13.36
CA GLY A 145 8.12 6.32 14.01
C GLY A 145 8.00 6.39 15.54
N ASN A 146 7.34 5.40 16.14
CA ASN A 146 7.06 5.27 17.59
C ASN A 146 6.20 6.40 18.17
N LYS A 147 5.37 7.03 17.34
CA LYS A 147 4.44 8.09 17.79
C LYS A 147 3.19 7.51 18.46
N GLN A 148 2.85 6.23 18.20
CA GLN A 148 1.72 5.53 18.79
C GLN A 148 2.11 4.11 19.23
N ARG A 149 1.39 3.59 20.24
CA ARG A 149 1.49 2.18 20.65
C ARG A 149 1.11 1.27 19.47
N HIS A 150 1.93 0.26 19.20
CA HIS A 150 1.79 -0.57 17.99
C HIS A 150 2.19 -2.05 18.16
N ALA A 151 2.46 -2.50 19.38
CA ALA A 151 3.02 -3.84 19.61
C ALA A 151 2.13 -4.99 19.10
N LYS A 152 0.80 -4.79 19.05
CA LYS A 152 -0.15 -5.75 18.50
C LYS A 152 -0.27 -5.58 16.99
N ASP A 153 -0.41 -4.35 16.54
CA ASP A 153 -0.55 -3.97 15.13
C ASP A 153 0.66 -4.42 14.30
N ALA A 154 1.88 -4.29 14.82
CA ALA A 154 3.11 -4.75 14.17
C ALA A 154 3.14 -6.25 13.82
N ARG A 155 2.20 -7.04 14.32
CA ARG A 155 2.09 -8.49 14.04
C ARG A 155 1.04 -8.82 13.00
N LEU A 156 0.19 -7.85 12.62
CA LEU A 156 -0.95 -8.11 11.75
C LEU A 156 -0.51 -8.52 10.34
N ALA A 157 0.55 -7.90 9.80
CA ALA A 157 1.05 -8.24 8.45
C ALA A 157 1.42 -9.72 8.33
N ALA A 158 2.22 -10.24 9.25
CA ALA A 158 2.59 -11.66 9.27
C ALA A 158 1.40 -12.58 9.55
N PHE A 159 0.49 -12.18 10.43
CA PHE A 159 -0.73 -12.93 10.74
C PHE A 159 -1.65 -13.03 9.52
N ALA A 160 -1.93 -11.91 8.84
CA ALA A 160 -2.78 -11.87 7.65
C ALA A 160 -2.14 -12.66 6.49
N ALA A 161 -0.85 -12.49 6.24
CA ALA A 161 -0.13 -13.25 5.24
C ALA A 161 -0.30 -14.77 5.44
N LYS A 162 -0.04 -15.26 6.64
CA LYS A 162 -0.22 -16.68 6.99
C LYS A 162 -1.67 -17.15 6.83
N LYS A 163 -2.63 -16.32 7.25
CA LYS A 163 -4.07 -16.63 7.15
C LYS A 163 -4.50 -16.83 5.71
N TYR A 164 -3.90 -16.12 4.77
CA TYR A 164 -4.23 -16.15 3.34
C TYR A 164 -3.20 -16.92 2.49
N GLY A 165 -2.51 -17.89 3.09
CA GLY A 165 -1.71 -18.88 2.37
C GLY A 165 -0.25 -18.50 2.12
N VAL A 166 0.21 -17.35 2.61
CA VAL A 166 1.62 -16.98 2.57
C VAL A 166 2.27 -17.37 3.90
N ALA A 167 2.97 -18.51 3.93
CA ALA A 167 3.53 -19.07 5.15
C ALA A 167 4.52 -18.12 5.85
N GLN A 168 5.32 -17.39 5.07
CA GLN A 168 6.22 -16.36 5.56
C GLN A 168 6.21 -15.16 4.61
N PRO A 169 5.86 -13.95 5.08
CA PRO A 169 6.00 -12.75 4.27
C PRO A 169 7.47 -12.44 3.99
N ARG A 170 7.74 -11.78 2.88
CA ARG A 170 9.05 -11.17 2.60
C ARG A 170 9.21 -9.98 3.54
N ARG A 171 10.09 -10.09 4.50
CA ARG A 171 10.36 -9.02 5.45
C ARG A 171 11.35 -8.03 4.85
N SER A 172 10.95 -6.79 4.71
CA SER A 172 11.84 -5.72 4.24
C SER A 172 12.86 -5.34 5.32
N ALA A 173 13.98 -4.78 4.90
CA ALA A 173 14.90 -4.12 5.82
C ALA A 173 14.43 -2.71 6.20
N LEU A 174 13.42 -2.17 5.49
CA LEU A 174 12.80 -0.87 5.79
C LEU A 174 11.71 -1.00 6.85
N VAL A 175 11.54 0.08 7.57
CA VAL A 175 10.31 0.39 8.32
C VAL A 175 9.46 1.32 7.46
N GLY A 176 8.16 1.03 7.35
CA GLY A 176 7.22 1.85 6.61
C GLY A 176 5.80 1.32 6.68
N GLU A 177 4.93 1.94 5.95
CA GLU A 177 3.49 1.71 5.99
C GLU A 177 2.89 1.66 4.58
N GLY A 178 1.80 0.90 4.42
CA GLY A 178 1.10 0.76 3.15
C GLY A 178 0.49 2.06 2.62
N GLY A 179 0.08 2.98 3.51
CA GLY A 179 -0.41 4.32 3.11
C GLY A 179 0.68 5.21 2.51
N GLY A 180 1.97 4.90 2.77
CA GLY A 180 3.12 5.53 2.14
C GLY A 180 3.46 4.99 0.75
N ILE A 181 2.67 4.05 0.20
CA ILE A 181 2.92 3.37 -1.07
C ILE A 181 1.75 3.62 -2.01
N GLU A 182 2.04 4.13 -3.20
CA GLU A 182 1.11 4.19 -4.32
C GLU A 182 1.77 3.59 -5.56
N VAL A 183 1.08 2.72 -6.28
CA VAL A 183 1.63 2.00 -7.44
C VAL A 183 0.64 1.90 -8.59
N ASP A 184 1.16 1.83 -9.83
CA ASP A 184 0.36 1.62 -11.04
C ASP A 184 0.21 0.13 -11.43
N GLY A 185 0.75 -0.80 -10.62
CA GLY A 185 0.78 -2.23 -10.93
C GLY A 185 1.73 -2.62 -12.08
N HIS A 186 2.32 -1.65 -12.78
CA HIS A 186 3.16 -1.82 -13.97
C HIS A 186 4.61 -1.32 -13.78
N GLY A 187 5.03 -1.22 -12.53
CA GLY A 187 6.42 -0.91 -12.17
C GLY A 187 6.70 0.55 -11.85
N THR A 188 5.67 1.41 -11.75
CA THR A 188 5.80 2.78 -11.26
C THR A 188 5.26 2.88 -9.85
N GLY A 189 5.99 3.55 -8.95
CA GLY A 189 5.51 3.94 -7.63
C GLY A 189 5.57 5.45 -7.45
N ILE A 190 4.71 5.98 -6.57
CA ILE A 190 4.77 7.34 -6.05
C ILE A 190 4.93 7.25 -4.54
N MET A 191 5.91 7.91 -3.96
CA MET A 191 6.20 7.94 -2.53
C MET A 191 6.60 9.36 -2.09
N THR A 192 6.45 9.64 -0.79
CA THR A 192 6.95 10.89 -0.22
C THR A 192 8.31 10.68 0.47
N GLU A 193 9.24 11.61 0.27
CA GLU A 193 10.55 11.57 0.94
C GLU A 193 10.40 11.74 2.45
N SER A 194 9.50 12.62 2.89
CA SER A 194 9.26 12.89 4.30
C SER A 194 8.82 11.68 5.11
N CYS A 195 8.11 10.73 4.49
CA CYS A 195 7.73 9.46 5.10
C CYS A 195 8.90 8.46 5.08
N TRP A 196 9.38 8.08 3.90
CA TRP A 196 10.30 6.96 3.72
C TRP A 196 11.76 7.28 4.06
N VAL A 197 12.23 8.51 3.73
CA VAL A 197 13.60 8.96 4.02
C VAL A 197 13.61 9.74 5.34
N ASN A 198 13.12 9.09 6.39
CA ASN A 198 12.94 9.68 7.71
C ASN A 198 13.67 8.87 8.77
N ALA A 199 14.43 9.57 9.63
CA ALA A 199 15.22 8.92 10.68
C ALA A 199 14.36 8.21 11.74
N ASN A 200 13.09 8.57 11.90
CA ASN A 200 12.18 7.90 12.82
C ASN A 200 11.71 6.51 12.32
N ARG A 201 11.95 6.21 11.05
CA ARG A 201 11.70 4.90 10.42
C ARG A 201 13.01 4.25 9.95
N ASN A 202 13.81 4.97 9.15
CA ASN A 202 14.97 4.43 8.45
C ASN A 202 16.24 5.25 8.75
N PRO A 203 16.74 5.25 10.01
CA PRO A 203 17.88 6.07 10.41
C PRO A 203 19.14 5.72 9.61
N GLY A 204 19.78 6.74 9.04
CA GLY A 204 21.01 6.60 8.27
C GLY A 204 20.85 6.01 6.86
N TRP A 205 19.60 5.81 6.37
CA TRP A 205 19.40 5.38 5.00
C TRP A 205 19.32 6.58 4.06
N SER A 206 20.05 6.51 2.94
CA SER A 206 19.87 7.48 1.85
C SER A 206 18.63 7.14 1.02
N ARG A 207 18.12 8.14 0.28
CA ARG A 207 16.99 7.95 -0.65
C ARG A 207 17.25 6.80 -1.64
N GLU A 208 18.44 6.73 -2.20
CA GLU A 208 18.82 5.69 -3.18
C GLU A 208 18.81 4.30 -2.55
N ARG A 209 19.17 4.18 -1.28
CA ARG A 209 19.10 2.91 -0.55
C ARG A 209 17.66 2.50 -0.27
N VAL A 210 16.83 3.44 0.16
CA VAL A 210 15.37 3.23 0.35
C VAL A 210 14.74 2.83 -0.97
N GLU A 211 15.03 3.55 -2.06
CA GLU A 211 14.48 3.27 -3.38
C GLU A 211 14.84 1.87 -3.88
N ARG A 212 16.08 1.44 -3.74
CA ARG A 212 16.50 0.07 -4.12
C ARG A 212 15.71 -1.00 -3.39
N GLU A 213 15.52 -0.84 -2.09
CA GLU A 213 14.76 -1.80 -1.27
C GLU A 213 13.28 -1.82 -1.66
N LEU A 214 12.63 -0.66 -1.81
CA LEU A 214 11.24 -0.56 -2.26
C LEU A 214 11.06 -1.21 -3.64
N LYS A 215 11.95 -0.93 -4.59
CA LYS A 215 11.91 -1.57 -5.92
C LYS A 215 12.03 -3.09 -5.83
N ALA A 216 12.93 -3.60 -5.01
CA ALA A 216 13.12 -5.03 -4.84
C ALA A 216 11.92 -5.72 -4.17
N MET A 217 11.29 -5.07 -3.18
CA MET A 217 10.17 -5.64 -2.45
C MET A 217 8.86 -5.61 -3.24
N LEU A 218 8.62 -4.53 -3.99
CA LEU A 218 7.34 -4.25 -4.66
C LEU A 218 7.36 -4.50 -6.17
N GLY A 219 8.51 -4.88 -6.74
CA GLY A 219 8.67 -5.08 -8.19
C GLY A 219 8.63 -3.79 -8.99
N LEU A 220 9.11 -2.69 -8.42
CA LEU A 220 9.10 -1.39 -9.09
C LEU A 220 10.36 -1.21 -9.95
N ARG A 221 10.17 -0.54 -11.08
CA ARG A 221 11.25 -0.09 -11.96
C ARG A 221 11.57 1.38 -11.75
N LYS A 222 10.57 2.17 -11.36
CA LYS A 222 10.68 3.62 -11.15
C LYS A 222 9.89 4.06 -9.92
N ILE A 223 10.43 5.03 -9.18
CA ILE A 223 9.72 5.75 -8.12
C ILE A 223 9.74 7.24 -8.45
N ILE A 224 8.55 7.84 -8.40
CA ILE A 224 8.36 9.29 -8.47
C ILE A 224 8.34 9.78 -7.03
N TRP A 225 9.36 10.52 -6.64
CA TRP A 225 9.48 11.05 -5.30
C TRP A 225 8.80 12.42 -5.18
N LEU A 226 7.91 12.53 -4.20
CA LEU A 226 7.29 13.78 -3.79
C LEU A 226 7.91 14.24 -2.47
N PRO A 227 8.12 15.53 -2.21
CA PRO A 227 8.76 15.99 -0.97
C PRO A 227 7.98 15.61 0.30
N GLY A 228 6.67 15.83 0.33
CA GLY A 228 5.85 15.71 1.53
C GLY A 228 6.22 16.75 2.60
N ILE A 229 5.63 16.60 3.82
CA ILE A 229 5.93 17.48 4.97
C ILE A 229 6.23 16.61 6.18
N LYS A 230 7.47 16.69 6.67
CA LYS A 230 7.89 15.94 7.84
C LYS A 230 7.34 16.55 9.13
N GLY A 231 6.79 15.70 10.01
CA GLY A 231 6.39 16.07 11.37
C GLY A 231 5.13 16.94 11.44
N ARG A 232 4.39 17.11 10.35
CA ARG A 232 3.14 17.85 10.34
C ARG A 232 1.96 16.99 10.81
N ASP A 233 1.90 15.78 10.36
CA ASP A 233 0.93 14.77 10.78
C ASP A 233 1.63 13.52 11.34
N ILE A 234 0.85 12.57 11.87
CA ILE A 234 1.39 11.36 12.48
C ILE A 234 2.17 10.50 11.47
N THR A 235 1.79 10.54 10.18
CA THR A 235 2.34 9.71 9.11
C THR A 235 3.59 10.29 8.46
N ASP A 236 3.90 11.57 8.69
CA ASP A 236 4.92 12.34 7.97
C ASP A 236 4.59 12.47 6.48
N ALA A 237 3.32 12.73 6.14
CA ALA A 237 2.78 12.91 4.81
C ALA A 237 2.75 11.63 3.96
N HIS A 238 1.89 10.68 4.32
CA HIS A 238 1.60 9.51 3.47
C HIS A 238 1.10 9.95 2.08
N VAL A 239 1.55 9.23 1.05
CA VAL A 239 1.21 9.56 -0.34
C VAL A 239 -0.27 9.39 -0.65
N ASP A 240 -0.99 8.53 0.07
CA ASP A 240 -2.41 8.26 -0.12
C ASP A 240 -3.35 9.42 0.23
N PHE A 241 -2.80 10.51 0.79
CA PHE A 241 -3.46 11.82 0.92
C PHE A 241 -3.10 12.81 -0.19
N TYR A 242 -2.09 12.49 -1.02
CA TYR A 242 -1.56 13.46 -1.99
C TYR A 242 -1.69 13.03 -3.44
N ALA A 243 -1.55 11.75 -3.75
CA ALA A 243 -1.62 11.26 -5.14
C ALA A 243 -2.01 9.79 -5.21
N ARG A 244 -2.89 9.45 -6.17
CA ARG A 244 -3.33 8.08 -6.43
C ARG A 244 -3.30 7.79 -7.93
N PHE A 245 -2.82 6.61 -8.30
CA PHE A 245 -3.01 6.11 -9.66
C PHE A 245 -4.48 5.73 -9.90
N VAL A 246 -4.99 6.10 -11.05
CA VAL A 246 -6.29 5.63 -11.57
C VAL A 246 -6.07 4.40 -12.44
N ARG A 247 -4.98 4.42 -13.17
CA ARG A 247 -4.43 3.38 -14.04
C ARG A 247 -3.03 3.81 -14.50
N PRO A 248 -2.24 2.94 -15.16
CA PRO A 248 -0.93 3.33 -15.68
C PRO A 248 -0.98 4.63 -16.50
N GLY A 249 -0.13 5.59 -16.13
CA GLY A 249 -0.04 6.89 -16.80
C GLY A 249 -1.09 7.93 -16.39
N VAL A 250 -2.05 7.61 -15.50
CA VAL A 250 -3.11 8.55 -15.07
C VAL A 250 -3.14 8.65 -13.55
N VAL A 251 -3.03 9.86 -13.02
CA VAL A 251 -2.95 10.17 -11.58
C VAL A 251 -4.01 11.20 -11.18
N VAL A 252 -4.59 11.01 -10.01
CA VAL A 252 -5.34 12.06 -9.28
C VAL A 252 -4.46 12.58 -8.16
N ALA A 253 -4.27 13.90 -8.11
CA ALA A 253 -3.47 14.57 -7.08
C ALA A 253 -4.32 15.51 -6.23
N ASN A 254 -4.01 15.59 -4.95
CA ASN A 254 -4.52 16.63 -4.07
C ASN A 254 -3.94 17.99 -4.49
N LEU A 255 -4.79 19.01 -4.56
CA LEU A 255 -4.38 20.39 -4.82
C LEU A 255 -5.11 21.30 -3.84
N ASP A 256 -4.42 21.67 -2.78
CA ASP A 256 -4.95 22.63 -1.83
C ASP A 256 -4.82 24.04 -2.41
N THR A 257 -5.94 24.70 -2.59
CA THR A 257 -6.03 26.04 -3.18
C THR A 257 -6.08 27.17 -2.14
N ASP A 258 -6.19 26.83 -0.84
CA ASP A 258 -6.17 27.83 0.23
C ASP A 258 -4.73 28.23 0.59
N PRO A 259 -4.30 29.47 0.30
CA PRO A 259 -2.95 29.91 0.63
C PRO A 259 -2.63 29.93 2.14
N ALA A 260 -3.65 29.91 2.99
CA ALA A 260 -3.49 29.84 4.44
C ALA A 260 -3.29 28.41 4.95
N SER A 261 -3.59 27.43 4.13
CA SER A 261 -3.40 26.02 4.49
C SER A 261 -1.90 25.65 4.49
N TYR A 262 -1.53 24.82 5.45
CA TYR A 262 -0.16 24.27 5.51
C TYR A 262 0.17 23.36 4.31
N ASP A 263 -0.83 22.76 3.68
CA ASP A 263 -0.65 21.87 2.54
C ASP A 263 -0.57 22.61 1.19
N HIS A 264 -0.91 23.91 1.14
CA HIS A 264 -0.94 24.65 -0.09
C HIS A 264 0.36 24.55 -0.88
N ALA A 265 1.48 24.93 -0.28
CA ALA A 265 2.76 24.96 -0.96
C ALA A 265 3.25 23.57 -1.39
N VAL A 266 3.05 22.54 -0.55
CA VAL A 266 3.52 21.18 -0.86
C VAL A 266 2.69 20.55 -1.96
N THR A 267 1.37 20.75 -1.99
CA THR A 267 0.51 20.20 -3.06
C THR A 267 0.79 20.86 -4.41
N GLN A 268 1.14 22.15 -4.45
CA GLN A 268 1.64 22.82 -5.66
C GLN A 268 2.96 22.20 -6.15
N ALA A 269 3.90 21.93 -5.24
CA ALA A 269 5.17 21.28 -5.57
C ALA A 269 4.94 19.84 -6.09
N HIS A 270 4.05 19.08 -5.44
CA HIS A 270 3.67 17.73 -5.90
C HIS A 270 3.09 17.77 -7.32
N LEU A 271 2.17 18.70 -7.58
CA LEU A 271 1.55 18.85 -8.90
C LEU A 271 2.58 19.19 -9.98
N ALA A 272 3.54 20.08 -9.68
CA ALA A 272 4.61 20.44 -10.62
C ALA A 272 5.48 19.22 -10.99
N ILE A 273 5.85 18.40 -9.98
CA ILE A 273 6.61 17.17 -10.20
C ILE A 273 5.80 16.16 -11.04
N LEU A 274 4.55 15.90 -10.66
CA LEU A 274 3.71 14.91 -11.34
C LEU A 274 3.45 15.28 -12.80
N LYS A 275 3.22 16.57 -13.12
CA LYS A 275 2.99 17.04 -14.50
C LYS A 275 4.19 16.83 -15.43
N THR A 276 5.40 16.77 -14.90
CA THR A 276 6.63 16.54 -15.69
C THR A 276 7.15 15.13 -15.61
N ALA A 277 6.58 14.31 -14.71
CA ALA A 277 7.00 12.93 -14.53
C ALA A 277 6.52 12.02 -15.66
N THR A 278 7.27 10.94 -15.86
CA THR A 278 6.84 9.81 -16.69
C THR A 278 6.72 8.57 -15.83
N ASP A 279 5.87 7.63 -16.25
CA ASP A 279 5.83 6.29 -15.65
C ASP A 279 7.07 5.44 -16.01
N ALA A 280 7.09 4.19 -15.57
CA ALA A 280 8.20 3.27 -15.81
C ALA A 280 8.34 2.85 -17.28
N ASP A 281 7.31 3.08 -18.11
CA ASP A 281 7.30 2.81 -19.55
C ASP A 281 7.58 4.09 -20.38
N GLY A 282 7.87 5.22 -19.72
CA GLY A 282 8.21 6.48 -20.36
C GLY A 282 7.01 7.34 -20.79
N ARG A 283 5.76 6.96 -20.42
CA ARG A 283 4.57 7.76 -20.71
C ARG A 283 4.50 8.95 -19.75
N THR A 284 4.31 10.15 -20.27
CA THR A 284 4.03 11.34 -19.44
C THR A 284 2.72 11.15 -18.70
N LEU A 285 2.68 11.49 -17.42
CA LEU A 285 1.50 11.35 -16.59
C LEU A 285 0.40 12.34 -16.99
N GLN A 286 -0.83 11.84 -17.15
CA GLN A 286 -2.03 12.66 -17.16
C GLN A 286 -2.45 12.89 -15.71
N VAL A 287 -2.40 14.15 -15.25
CA VAL A 287 -2.69 14.50 -13.87
C VAL A 287 -4.02 15.24 -13.77
N HIS A 288 -4.94 14.68 -13.01
CA HIS A 288 -6.18 15.31 -12.58
C HIS A 288 -6.03 15.78 -11.14
N THR A 289 -6.80 16.78 -10.72
CA THR A 289 -6.72 17.33 -9.37
C THR A 289 -8.07 17.30 -8.66
N LEU A 290 -8.02 17.03 -7.34
CA LEU A 290 -9.11 17.26 -6.40
C LEU A 290 -8.64 18.23 -5.33
N SER A 291 -9.48 19.21 -5.00
CA SER A 291 -9.20 20.12 -3.90
C SER A 291 -9.91 19.64 -2.64
N PRO A 292 -9.32 19.85 -1.45
CA PRO A 292 -10.02 19.65 -0.18
C PRO A 292 -11.29 20.50 -0.12
N PRO A 293 -12.28 20.14 0.75
CA PRO A 293 -13.44 20.99 0.97
C PRO A 293 -13.02 22.31 1.63
N LEU A 294 -13.58 23.44 1.15
CA LEU A 294 -13.35 24.75 1.74
C LEU A 294 -14.27 25.03 2.94
N ALA A 295 -15.45 24.40 2.93
CA ALA A 295 -16.44 24.52 3.99
C ALA A 295 -16.91 23.13 4.46
N PRO A 296 -16.02 22.35 5.08
CA PRO A 296 -16.40 21.02 5.57
C PRO A 296 -17.47 21.15 6.65
N ARG A 297 -18.25 20.07 6.82
CA ARG A 297 -19.28 19.95 7.86
C ARG A 297 -18.72 20.37 9.22
N ASP A 298 -19.43 21.29 9.89
CA ASP A 298 -19.10 21.67 11.25
C ASP A 298 -19.52 20.55 12.21
N SER A 299 -18.58 19.67 12.53
CA SER A 299 -18.79 18.53 13.39
C SER A 299 -17.93 18.61 14.65
N ARG A 300 -18.30 17.85 15.69
CA ARG A 300 -17.46 17.71 16.89
C ARG A 300 -16.09 17.08 16.60
N PHE A 301 -15.94 16.41 15.46
CA PHE A 301 -14.71 15.76 15.03
C PHE A 301 -13.76 16.76 14.38
N SER A 302 -14.26 17.66 13.51
CA SER A 302 -13.46 18.69 12.86
C SER A 302 -13.01 19.77 13.83
N ARG A 303 -13.87 20.21 14.75
CA ARG A 303 -13.59 21.31 15.71
C ARG A 303 -12.54 21.00 16.77
N ARG A 304 -12.33 19.74 17.13
CA ARG A 304 -11.52 19.32 18.29
C ARG A 304 -10.32 18.46 17.93
N ASN A 305 -10.15 18.17 16.65
CA ASN A 305 -9.04 17.39 16.17
C ASN A 305 -8.14 18.25 15.26
N PRO A 306 -6.94 18.63 15.73
CA PRO A 306 -5.99 19.38 14.90
C PRO A 306 -5.48 18.56 13.72
N ASP A 307 -5.65 17.23 13.76
CA ASP A 307 -5.24 16.29 12.72
C ASP A 307 -6.40 15.92 11.78
N PHE A 308 -7.56 16.66 11.84
CA PHE A 308 -8.67 16.38 10.94
C PHE A 308 -8.29 16.61 9.48
N ALA A 309 -8.17 15.52 8.74
CA ALA A 309 -7.72 15.50 7.37
C ALA A 309 -8.90 15.36 6.40
N ALA A 310 -9.50 16.48 6.00
CA ALA A 310 -10.56 16.49 5.00
C ALA A 310 -9.97 16.44 3.59
N GLY A 311 -9.80 15.24 3.01
CA GLY A 311 -9.24 15.08 1.67
C GLY A 311 -9.89 13.96 0.88
N TYR A 312 -10.28 14.25 -0.37
CA TYR A 312 -10.98 13.30 -1.25
C TYR A 312 -10.03 12.27 -1.87
N ILE A 313 -8.72 12.41 -1.77
CA ILE A 313 -7.72 11.49 -2.36
C ILE A 313 -7.69 10.15 -1.62
N ASN A 314 -8.06 10.13 -0.35
CA ASN A 314 -8.03 8.93 0.48
C ASN A 314 -9.26 8.04 0.26
N TYR A 315 -9.61 7.76 -1.01
CA TYR A 315 -10.66 6.82 -1.42
C TYR A 315 -10.10 5.40 -1.58
N PHE A 316 -10.97 4.40 -1.60
CA PHE A 316 -10.63 2.99 -1.80
C PHE A 316 -11.29 2.45 -3.07
N VAL A 317 -10.48 1.87 -3.98
CA VAL A 317 -10.97 1.25 -5.21
C VAL A 317 -11.19 -0.23 -4.97
N ILE A 318 -12.39 -0.72 -5.28
CA ILE A 318 -12.78 -2.12 -5.13
C ILE A 318 -13.42 -2.66 -6.40
N ASN A 319 -13.67 -3.96 -6.46
CA ASN A 319 -14.44 -4.53 -7.56
C ASN A 319 -15.80 -3.85 -7.65
N GLY A 320 -16.09 -3.23 -8.81
CA GLY A 320 -17.37 -2.59 -9.10
C GLY A 320 -17.65 -1.25 -8.41
N ALA A 321 -16.80 -0.77 -7.49
CA ALA A 321 -17.03 0.51 -6.82
C ALA A 321 -15.75 1.28 -6.47
N VAL A 322 -15.92 2.58 -6.21
CA VAL A 322 -14.97 3.47 -5.54
C VAL A 322 -15.65 3.98 -4.29
N ILE A 323 -15.10 3.64 -3.12
CA ILE A 323 -15.60 4.12 -1.84
C ILE A 323 -14.83 5.38 -1.48
N ALA A 324 -15.51 6.53 -1.47
CA ALA A 324 -14.92 7.85 -1.30
C ALA A 324 -15.51 8.56 -0.08
N PRO A 325 -14.76 9.46 0.56
CA PRO A 325 -15.31 10.28 1.63
C PRO A 325 -16.21 11.40 1.08
N GLU A 326 -17.12 11.89 1.93
CA GLU A 326 -17.80 13.16 1.79
C GLU A 326 -17.66 13.97 3.08
N PHE A 327 -17.58 15.29 2.96
CA PHE A 327 -17.31 16.18 4.10
C PHE A 327 -18.40 17.22 4.34
N GLY A 328 -19.52 17.14 3.58
CA GLY A 328 -20.66 18.03 3.73
C GLY A 328 -20.47 19.42 3.10
N ASP A 329 -19.45 19.59 2.25
CA ASP A 329 -19.32 20.70 1.31
C ASP A 329 -19.97 20.31 0.00
N PRO A 330 -21.21 20.77 -0.33
CA PRO A 330 -21.95 20.24 -1.48
C PRO A 330 -21.24 20.45 -2.82
N GLN A 331 -20.43 21.51 -2.95
CA GLN A 331 -19.70 21.81 -4.16
C GLN A 331 -18.49 20.89 -4.32
N ALA A 332 -17.70 20.74 -3.26
CA ALA A 332 -16.50 19.92 -3.26
C ALA A 332 -16.86 18.42 -3.30
N ASP A 333 -17.86 17.97 -2.53
CA ASP A 333 -18.34 16.58 -2.55
C ASP A 333 -18.85 16.20 -3.97
N LYS A 334 -19.61 17.10 -4.62
CA LYS A 334 -20.07 16.89 -6.00
C LYS A 334 -18.92 16.88 -7.01
N ALA A 335 -17.94 17.75 -6.85
CA ALA A 335 -16.76 17.79 -7.73
C ALA A 335 -15.96 16.49 -7.62
N ALA A 336 -15.74 15.99 -6.41
CA ALA A 336 -15.07 14.71 -6.16
C ALA A 336 -15.86 13.54 -6.76
N PHE A 337 -17.18 13.48 -6.54
CA PHE A 337 -18.05 12.48 -7.13
C PHE A 337 -17.97 12.47 -8.66
N THR A 338 -18.06 13.65 -9.28
CA THR A 338 -18.08 13.81 -10.74
C THR A 338 -16.75 13.37 -11.34
N LEU A 339 -15.63 13.81 -10.78
CA LEU A 339 -14.30 13.44 -11.28
C LEU A 339 -14.04 11.94 -11.11
N LEU A 340 -14.29 11.37 -9.93
CA LEU A 340 -14.08 9.94 -9.69
C LEU A 340 -14.98 9.09 -10.60
N SER A 341 -16.25 9.49 -10.82
CA SER A 341 -17.15 8.79 -11.75
C SER A 341 -16.64 8.82 -13.19
N ALA A 342 -16.05 9.94 -13.63
CA ALA A 342 -15.46 10.06 -14.96
C ALA A 342 -14.18 9.23 -15.11
N LEU A 343 -13.37 9.14 -14.07
CA LEU A 343 -12.09 8.40 -14.07
C LEU A 343 -12.28 6.89 -13.92
N TYR A 344 -13.35 6.45 -13.26
CA TYR A 344 -13.73 5.05 -13.03
C TYR A 344 -15.12 4.72 -13.64
N PRO A 345 -15.30 4.84 -14.96
CA PRO A 345 -16.63 4.74 -15.58
C PRO A 345 -17.32 3.39 -15.43
N GLN A 346 -16.57 2.34 -15.06
CA GLN A 346 -17.10 1.00 -14.82
C GLN A 346 -17.35 0.69 -13.34
N ARG A 347 -17.15 1.69 -12.46
CA ARG A 347 -17.32 1.55 -11.02
C ARG A 347 -18.32 2.56 -10.49
N LYS A 348 -19.16 2.12 -9.56
CA LYS A 348 -20.08 3.01 -8.84
C LYS A 348 -19.31 3.81 -7.79
N VAL A 349 -19.35 5.12 -7.82
CA VAL A 349 -18.81 5.95 -6.73
C VAL A 349 -19.82 5.97 -5.59
N VAL A 350 -19.37 5.62 -4.40
CA VAL A 350 -20.16 5.64 -3.16
C VAL A 350 -19.46 6.58 -2.18
N GLN A 351 -20.10 7.72 -1.92
CA GLN A 351 -19.59 8.67 -0.92
C GLN A 351 -20.13 8.37 0.47
N LEU A 352 -19.28 8.46 1.49
CA LEU A 352 -19.61 8.16 2.87
C LEU A 352 -19.16 9.28 3.80
N GLU A 353 -20.02 9.63 4.75
CA GLU A 353 -19.65 10.46 5.90
C GLU A 353 -18.76 9.62 6.83
N ILE A 354 -17.52 10.09 7.05
CA ILE A 354 -16.50 9.41 7.85
C ILE A 354 -15.82 10.35 8.86
N ASP A 355 -16.39 11.50 9.15
CA ASP A 355 -15.79 12.55 9.99
C ASP A 355 -15.20 12.01 11.29
N ALA A 356 -15.79 10.96 11.85
CA ALA A 356 -15.31 10.34 13.08
C ALA A 356 -13.93 9.67 12.96
N ILE A 357 -13.50 9.28 11.76
CA ILE A 357 -12.17 8.69 11.52
C ILE A 357 -11.07 9.77 11.53
N ALA A 358 -11.45 11.00 11.28
CA ALA A 358 -10.78 12.29 11.54
C ALA A 358 -9.30 12.44 11.12
N GLY A 359 -8.37 11.68 11.67
CA GLY A 359 -6.93 11.75 11.33
C GLY A 359 -6.51 10.88 10.15
N GLY A 360 -7.49 10.35 9.39
CA GLY A 360 -7.28 9.49 8.24
C GLY A 360 -8.49 9.48 7.32
N GLY A 361 -8.52 8.56 6.38
CA GLY A 361 -9.61 8.40 5.43
C GLY A 361 -10.00 6.95 5.22
N ILE A 362 -10.78 6.70 4.18
CA ILE A 362 -11.28 5.36 3.83
C ILE A 362 -10.13 4.43 3.45
N HIS A 363 -9.15 4.93 2.67
CA HIS A 363 -7.99 4.15 2.26
C HIS A 363 -7.16 3.68 3.45
N CYS A 364 -6.91 4.55 4.43
CA CYS A 364 -6.12 4.23 5.61
C CYS A 364 -6.70 3.08 6.45
N VAL A 365 -8.03 2.95 6.50
CA VAL A 365 -8.73 1.91 7.27
C VAL A 365 -9.13 0.69 6.47
N THR A 366 -8.68 0.61 5.21
CA THR A 366 -8.96 -0.50 4.29
C THR A 366 -7.70 -1.01 3.62
N SER A 367 -7.72 -2.26 3.20
CA SER A 367 -6.68 -2.88 2.37
C SER A 367 -7.30 -4.00 1.54
N GLN A 368 -6.53 -4.65 0.67
CA GLN A 368 -7.05 -5.66 -0.25
C GLN A 368 -6.15 -6.90 -0.35
N LEU A 369 -6.77 -8.00 -0.74
CA LEU A 369 -6.12 -9.20 -1.23
C LEU A 369 -6.35 -9.27 -2.74
N PRO A 370 -5.31 -9.19 -3.58
CA PRO A 370 -5.48 -9.32 -5.02
C PRO A 370 -5.92 -10.73 -5.42
N VAL A 371 -6.57 -10.85 -6.57
CA VAL A 371 -6.79 -12.16 -7.19
C VAL A 371 -5.42 -12.76 -7.51
N HIS A 372 -5.26 -14.04 -7.19
CA HIS A 372 -4.06 -14.82 -7.41
C HIS A 372 -4.44 -16.23 -7.86
N GLY A 373 -3.48 -17.01 -8.33
CA GLY A 373 -3.73 -18.28 -8.98
C GLY A 373 -3.46 -18.17 -10.49
N LYS A 374 -3.39 -19.30 -11.18
CA LYS A 374 -3.33 -19.28 -12.65
C LYS A 374 -4.70 -18.81 -13.16
N PRO A 375 -4.74 -17.92 -14.18
CA PRO A 375 -5.98 -17.72 -14.92
C PRO A 375 -6.48 -19.08 -15.42
N GLU A 376 -7.76 -19.39 -15.20
CA GLU A 376 -8.41 -20.55 -15.79
C GLU A 376 -8.49 -20.42 -17.31
#